data_f5862ab632c182312db428549e2b6d1f
#
_entry.id   f5862ab632c182312db428549e2b6d1f
#
_cell.length_a   1.000
_cell.length_b   1.000
_cell.length_c   1.000
_cell.angle_alpha   90.00
_cell.angle_beta   90.00
_cell.angle_gamma   90.00
#
_symmetry.space_group_name_H-M   'P 1'
#
loop_
_entity.id
_entity.type
_entity.pdbx_description
1 polymer ?
#
loop_
_entity_poly.entity_id
_entity_poly.type
_entity_poly.pdbx_seq_one_letter_code
_entity_poly.pdbx_strand_id
1 'polypeptide(L)'
;KTNEPYAIAKIAGIKMCESYNFQYKTNYKCLMPCNLYGPNDNYDLRNSHFLPALVSKIHNAKIKKKNTVMLWGTGTPKRELMYVDDLADACIYFLNKKTKEALINIGSGKEMKIIDCAKFIIKTLRANLKIKLDLSKPDGTPRKIIDASIARKYGWKPKIVFKNGFNLTYLDYLKKINNK
;
A
#
# COMPACT_ATOMS: atom_id res chain seq x y z
N LYS A 1 3.62 5.64 -19.16
CA LYS A 1 4.72 4.93 -19.88
C LYS A 1 5.74 4.30 -18.94
N THR A 2 6.09 4.92 -17.79
CA THR A 2 7.14 4.39 -16.89
C THR A 2 6.84 3.01 -16.28
N ASN A 3 5.58 2.65 -16.08
CA ASN A 3 5.16 1.37 -15.51
C ASN A 3 4.51 0.42 -16.54
N GLU A 4 4.53 0.78 -17.81
CA GLU A 4 3.86 0.03 -18.88
C GLU A 4 4.39 -1.41 -19.01
N PRO A 5 5.72 -1.67 -19.05
CA PRO A 5 6.23 -3.04 -19.15
C PRO A 5 5.81 -3.91 -17.96
N TYR A 6 5.85 -3.36 -16.75
CA TYR A 6 5.36 -4.06 -15.55
C TYR A 6 3.87 -4.38 -15.65
N ALA A 7 3.04 -3.41 -16.07
CA ALA A 7 1.60 -3.60 -16.22
C ALA A 7 1.27 -4.68 -17.25
N ILE A 8 1.94 -4.66 -18.41
CA ILE A 8 1.77 -5.66 -19.48
C ILE A 8 2.11 -7.06 -18.96
N ALA A 9 3.24 -7.22 -18.26
CA ALA A 9 3.64 -8.50 -17.70
C ALA A 9 2.59 -9.05 -16.70
N LYS A 10 2.01 -8.20 -15.86
CA LYS A 10 0.94 -8.61 -14.93
C LYS A 10 -0.36 -8.97 -15.66
N ILE A 11 -0.74 -8.19 -16.67
CA ILE A 11 -1.93 -8.48 -17.50
C ILE A 11 -1.75 -9.81 -18.23
N ALA A 12 -0.58 -10.06 -18.82
CA ALA A 12 -0.28 -11.33 -19.49
C ALA A 12 -0.41 -12.51 -18.53
N GLY A 13 0.12 -12.40 -17.29
CA GLY A 13 -0.03 -13.44 -16.26
C GLY A 13 -1.49 -13.72 -15.90
N ILE A 14 -2.32 -12.67 -15.77
CA ILE A 14 -3.77 -12.83 -15.52
C ILE A 14 -4.42 -13.57 -16.68
N LYS A 15 -4.15 -13.15 -17.91
CA LYS A 15 -4.73 -13.78 -19.11
C LYS A 15 -4.28 -15.24 -19.28
N MET A 16 -3.04 -15.55 -18.93
CA MET A 16 -2.55 -16.92 -18.91
C MET A 16 -3.32 -17.78 -17.90
N CYS A 17 -3.54 -17.29 -16.67
CA CYS A 17 -4.33 -18.00 -15.67
C CYS A 17 -5.79 -18.24 -16.16
N GLU A 18 -6.43 -17.23 -16.77
CA GLU A 18 -7.76 -17.37 -17.35
C GLU A 18 -7.79 -18.43 -18.45
N SER A 19 -6.78 -18.47 -19.35
CA SER A 19 -6.67 -19.43 -20.43
C SER A 19 -6.48 -20.86 -19.93
N TYR A 20 -5.64 -21.06 -18.91
CA TYR A 20 -5.46 -22.36 -18.24
C TYR A 20 -6.76 -22.82 -17.57
N ASN A 21 -7.47 -21.93 -16.90
CA ASN A 21 -8.76 -22.25 -16.30
C ASN A 21 -9.77 -22.72 -17.35
N PHE A 22 -9.79 -22.06 -18.50
CA PHE A 22 -10.69 -22.44 -19.60
C PHE A 22 -10.30 -23.78 -20.23
N GLN A 23 -9.02 -23.93 -20.60
CA GLN A 23 -8.53 -25.07 -21.37
C GLN A 23 -8.43 -26.35 -20.53
N TYR A 24 -7.85 -26.22 -19.32
CA TYR A 24 -7.51 -27.38 -18.48
C TYR A 24 -8.43 -27.55 -17.28
N LYS A 25 -9.49 -26.70 -17.17
CA LYS A 25 -10.44 -26.71 -16.05
C LYS A 25 -9.74 -26.56 -14.68
N THR A 26 -8.61 -25.86 -14.66
CA THR A 26 -7.92 -25.48 -13.43
C THR A 26 -8.71 -24.39 -12.68
N ASN A 27 -8.28 -24.06 -11.46
CA ASN A 27 -8.93 -23.02 -10.64
C ASN A 27 -7.89 -22.00 -10.16
N TYR A 28 -7.09 -21.50 -11.08
CA TYR A 28 -6.12 -20.43 -10.76
C TYR A 28 -6.86 -19.13 -10.44
N LYS A 29 -6.37 -18.42 -9.43
CA LYS A 29 -6.90 -17.14 -9.00
C LYS A 29 -5.83 -16.08 -8.99
N CYS A 30 -6.16 -14.92 -9.55
CA CYS A 30 -5.33 -13.74 -9.53
C CYS A 30 -5.90 -12.76 -8.51
N LEU A 31 -5.14 -12.45 -7.46
CA LEU A 31 -5.52 -11.44 -6.49
C LEU A 31 -4.81 -10.13 -6.82
N MET A 32 -5.56 -9.06 -7.02
CA MET A 32 -5.02 -7.73 -7.30
C MET A 32 -5.17 -6.83 -6.09
N PRO A 33 -4.10 -6.61 -5.31
CA PRO A 33 -4.18 -5.81 -4.10
C PRO A 33 -4.12 -4.30 -4.39
N CYS A 34 -4.67 -3.49 -3.48
CA CYS A 34 -4.37 -2.07 -3.37
C CYS A 34 -2.92 -1.86 -2.87
N ASN A 35 -2.53 -0.60 -2.53
CA ASN A 35 -1.18 -0.37 -2.01
C ASN A 35 -1.01 -1.06 -0.65
N LEU A 36 0.01 -1.90 -0.56
CA LEU A 36 0.35 -2.62 0.66
C LEU A 36 1.36 -1.84 1.50
N TYR A 37 1.36 -2.11 2.79
CA TYR A 37 2.37 -1.65 3.73
C TYR A 37 2.51 -2.66 4.87
N GLY A 38 3.66 -2.68 5.54
CA GLY A 38 3.89 -3.60 6.66
C GLY A 38 5.36 -3.76 7.01
N PRO A 39 5.69 -4.70 7.89
CA PRO A 39 7.05 -5.12 8.16
C PRO A 39 7.76 -5.57 6.88
N ASN A 40 9.09 -5.47 6.88
CA ASN A 40 9.95 -5.81 5.74
C ASN A 40 9.80 -4.92 4.50
N ASP A 41 9.12 -3.77 4.61
CA ASP A 41 9.05 -2.80 3.52
C ASP A 41 10.41 -2.16 3.23
N ASN A 42 10.53 -1.53 2.05
CA ASN A 42 11.72 -0.80 1.65
C ASN A 42 11.61 0.68 2.06
N TYR A 43 12.51 1.14 2.93
CA TYR A 43 12.55 2.51 3.44
C TYR A 43 13.60 3.42 2.76
N ASP A 44 14.27 2.96 1.69
CA ASP A 44 15.20 3.77 0.90
C ASP A 44 14.41 4.85 0.15
N LEU A 45 14.70 6.13 0.44
CA LEU A 45 13.98 7.27 -0.13
C LEU A 45 14.06 7.38 -1.66
N ARG A 46 15.01 6.69 -2.30
CA ARG A 46 15.17 6.68 -3.76
C ARG A 46 14.19 5.73 -4.45
N ASN A 47 13.86 4.60 -3.80
CA ASN A 47 13.15 3.48 -4.42
C ASN A 47 11.93 3.00 -3.61
N SER A 48 11.62 3.65 -2.47
CA SER A 48 10.51 3.24 -1.63
C SER A 48 9.16 3.77 -2.12
N HIS A 49 8.10 3.05 -1.79
CA HIS A 49 6.75 3.55 -1.94
C HIS A 49 6.46 4.73 -0.98
N PHE A 50 5.36 5.45 -1.24
CA PHE A 50 5.10 6.72 -0.55
C PHE A 50 4.99 6.59 0.98
N LEU A 51 4.36 5.51 1.51
CA LEU A 51 4.18 5.36 2.96
C LEU A 51 5.51 5.11 3.68
N PRO A 52 6.35 4.13 3.28
CA PRO A 52 7.67 3.97 3.89
C PRO A 52 8.58 5.19 3.68
N ALA A 53 8.47 5.90 2.55
CA ALA A 53 9.17 7.17 2.35
C ALA A 53 8.74 8.23 3.37
N LEU A 54 7.44 8.37 3.66
CA LEU A 54 6.93 9.28 4.68
C LEU A 54 7.41 8.92 6.07
N VAL A 55 7.39 7.62 6.42
CA VAL A 55 7.91 7.11 7.70
C VAL A 55 9.36 7.53 7.87
N SER A 56 10.21 7.21 6.90
CA SER A 56 11.63 7.55 6.93
C SER A 56 11.88 9.06 7.01
N LYS A 57 11.20 9.87 6.17
CA LYS A 57 11.32 11.33 6.17
C LYS A 57 10.92 11.97 7.51
N ILE A 58 9.78 11.57 8.07
CA ILE A 58 9.25 12.15 9.31
C ILE A 58 10.11 11.71 10.50
N HIS A 59 10.49 10.44 10.55
CA HIS A 59 11.39 9.93 11.60
C HIS A 59 12.73 10.69 11.60
N ASN A 60 13.38 10.78 10.42
CA ASN A 60 14.67 11.48 10.30
C ASN A 60 14.56 12.98 10.64
N ALA A 61 13.45 13.63 10.25
CA ALA A 61 13.22 15.02 10.63
C ALA A 61 13.07 15.19 12.15
N LYS A 62 12.36 14.25 12.82
CA LYS A 62 12.20 14.22 14.28
C LYS A 62 13.54 14.05 14.98
N ILE A 63 14.34 13.03 14.61
CA ILE A 63 15.64 12.75 15.24
C ILE A 63 16.62 13.91 15.05
N LYS A 64 16.62 14.52 13.85
CA LYS A 64 17.44 15.71 13.55
C LYS A 64 16.86 17.02 14.11
N LYS A 65 15.84 16.95 14.97
CA LYS A 65 15.18 18.11 15.60
C LYS A 65 14.78 19.22 14.60
N LYS A 66 14.39 18.85 13.39
CA LYS A 66 13.89 19.79 12.40
C LYS A 66 12.51 20.31 12.78
N ASN A 67 12.15 21.51 12.31
CA ASN A 67 10.83 22.09 12.52
C ASN A 67 9.86 21.78 11.36
N THR A 68 10.37 21.23 10.26
CA THR A 68 9.58 21.01 9.05
C THR A 68 9.94 19.68 8.36
N VAL A 69 8.95 19.11 7.67
CA VAL A 69 9.12 18.00 6.73
C VAL A 69 8.56 18.39 5.36
N MET A 70 9.33 18.11 4.30
CA MET A 70 8.93 18.42 2.92
C MET A 70 8.09 17.29 2.33
N LEU A 71 6.92 17.64 1.81
CA LEU A 71 6.04 16.75 1.06
C LEU A 71 5.99 17.21 -0.40
N TRP A 72 6.23 16.31 -1.35
CA TRP A 72 6.18 16.62 -2.77
C TRP A 72 4.74 16.83 -3.25
N GLY A 73 4.53 17.80 -4.14
CA GLY A 73 3.24 18.15 -4.71
C GLY A 73 2.29 18.78 -3.69
N THR A 74 1.00 18.70 -3.95
CA THR A 74 -0.06 19.28 -3.12
C THR A 74 -0.42 18.43 -1.91
N GLY A 75 -0.06 17.15 -1.92
CA GLY A 75 -0.48 16.18 -0.90
C GLY A 75 -1.97 15.79 -0.98
N THR A 76 -2.71 16.29 -1.99
CA THR A 76 -4.14 15.99 -2.18
C THR A 76 -4.41 14.60 -2.78
N PRO A 77 -3.51 13.96 -3.55
CA PRO A 77 -3.76 12.63 -4.09
C PRO A 77 -4.14 11.63 -3.01
N LYS A 78 -5.11 10.79 -3.35
CA LYS A 78 -5.66 9.79 -2.43
C LYS A 78 -5.09 8.41 -2.73
N ARG A 79 -4.83 7.67 -1.66
CA ARG A 79 -4.33 6.28 -1.71
C ARG A 79 -5.16 5.39 -0.81
N GLU A 80 -5.44 4.22 -1.31
CA GLU A 80 -5.94 3.12 -0.51
C GLU A 80 -4.75 2.32 0.02
N LEU A 81 -4.78 2.00 1.31
CA LEU A 81 -3.72 1.29 2.02
C LEU A 81 -4.29 0.06 2.71
N MET A 82 -3.58 -1.06 2.63
CA MET A 82 -3.92 -2.30 3.31
C MET A 82 -2.67 -2.93 3.93
N TYR A 83 -2.82 -3.47 5.12
CA TYR A 83 -1.73 -4.15 5.82
C TYR A 83 -1.37 -5.47 5.12
N VAL A 84 -0.08 -5.77 5.04
CA VAL A 84 0.42 -6.89 4.22
C VAL A 84 -0.13 -8.25 4.67
N ASP A 85 -0.33 -8.47 5.97
CA ASP A 85 -0.87 -9.75 6.47
C ASP A 85 -2.34 -9.93 6.09
N ASP A 86 -3.11 -8.85 5.86
CA ASP A 86 -4.46 -8.95 5.30
C ASP A 86 -4.42 -9.50 3.87
N LEU A 87 -3.38 -9.17 3.07
CA LEU A 87 -3.21 -9.81 1.77
C LEU A 87 -2.85 -11.29 1.91
N ALA A 88 -1.97 -11.64 2.84
CA ALA A 88 -1.62 -13.04 3.10
C ALA A 88 -2.87 -13.84 3.53
N ASP A 89 -3.69 -13.29 4.43
CA ASP A 89 -4.99 -13.87 4.81
C ASP A 89 -5.93 -14.03 3.60
N ALA A 90 -5.99 -13.02 2.71
CA ALA A 90 -6.76 -13.11 1.48
C ALA A 90 -6.28 -14.24 0.56
N CYS A 91 -4.96 -14.41 0.42
CA CYS A 91 -4.39 -15.49 -0.39
C CYS A 91 -4.84 -16.86 0.12
N ILE A 92 -4.73 -17.12 1.42
CA ILE A 92 -5.18 -18.38 2.04
C ILE A 92 -6.69 -18.54 1.93
N TYR A 93 -7.45 -17.47 2.18
CA TYR A 93 -8.90 -17.49 2.08
C TYR A 93 -9.37 -17.90 0.68
N PHE A 94 -8.86 -17.23 -0.36
CA PHE A 94 -9.27 -17.48 -1.74
C PHE A 94 -8.65 -18.74 -2.34
N LEU A 95 -7.54 -19.23 -1.82
CA LEU A 95 -7.00 -20.55 -2.20
C LEU A 95 -8.03 -21.65 -1.93
N ASN A 96 -8.70 -21.57 -0.80
CA ASN A 96 -9.68 -22.58 -0.35
C ASN A 96 -11.13 -22.23 -0.75
N LYS A 97 -11.39 -21.08 -1.32
CA LYS A 97 -12.74 -20.62 -1.68
C LYS A 97 -13.06 -20.90 -3.14
N LYS A 98 -14.15 -21.57 -3.42
CA LYS A 98 -14.69 -21.66 -4.80
C LYS A 98 -15.24 -20.30 -5.21
N THR A 99 -14.75 -19.76 -6.32
CA THR A 99 -15.20 -18.50 -6.91
C THR A 99 -15.43 -18.69 -8.41
N LYS A 100 -16.33 -17.88 -8.97
CA LYS A 100 -16.55 -17.86 -10.43
C LYS A 100 -15.49 -16.99 -11.14
N GLU A 101 -14.97 -15.99 -10.43
CA GLU A 101 -14.03 -15.03 -10.96
C GLU A 101 -12.59 -15.54 -10.79
N ALA A 102 -11.81 -15.45 -11.87
CA ALA A 102 -10.38 -15.73 -11.86
C ALA A 102 -9.59 -14.53 -11.34
N LEU A 103 -10.08 -13.29 -11.50
CA LEU A 103 -9.47 -12.06 -11.01
C LEU A 103 -10.33 -11.45 -9.91
N ILE A 104 -9.72 -11.24 -8.74
CA ILE A 104 -10.39 -10.69 -7.55
C ILE A 104 -9.57 -9.53 -7.00
N ASN A 105 -10.15 -8.35 -6.93
CA ASN A 105 -9.54 -7.19 -6.30
C ASN A 105 -9.58 -7.33 -4.77
N ILE A 106 -8.45 -7.05 -4.13
CA ILE A 106 -8.25 -7.15 -2.68
C ILE A 106 -7.91 -5.77 -2.13
N GLY A 107 -8.84 -5.15 -1.44
CA GLY A 107 -8.69 -3.79 -0.95
C GLY A 107 -9.37 -3.52 0.37
N SER A 108 -8.93 -2.44 1.04
CA SER A 108 -9.51 -2.00 2.31
C SER A 108 -10.83 -1.25 2.14
N GLY A 109 -11.07 -0.68 0.95
CA GLY A 109 -12.19 0.22 0.68
C GLY A 109 -12.05 1.58 1.36
N LYS A 110 -10.90 1.87 1.98
CA LYS A 110 -10.65 3.14 2.70
C LYS A 110 -9.51 3.89 2.04
N GLU A 111 -9.78 5.12 1.61
CA GLU A 111 -8.76 5.99 1.03
C GLU A 111 -8.39 7.12 1.99
N MET A 112 -7.14 7.57 1.89
CA MET A 112 -6.61 8.68 2.67
C MET A 112 -5.79 9.58 1.75
N LYS A 113 -5.87 10.93 1.94
CA LYS A 113 -4.97 11.86 1.26
C LYS A 113 -3.54 11.67 1.75
N ILE A 114 -2.56 11.88 0.88
CA ILE A 114 -1.13 11.77 1.24
C ILE A 114 -0.80 12.73 2.40
N ILE A 115 -1.35 13.95 2.37
CA ILE A 115 -1.14 14.93 3.46
C ILE A 115 -1.74 14.46 4.79
N ASP A 116 -2.89 13.79 4.77
CA ASP A 116 -3.53 13.29 6.00
C ASP A 116 -2.76 12.09 6.56
N CYS A 117 -2.17 11.27 5.68
CA CYS A 117 -1.24 10.21 6.07
C CYS A 117 -0.01 10.79 6.78
N ALA A 118 0.59 11.86 6.21
CA ALA A 118 1.73 12.54 6.84
C ALA A 118 1.36 13.13 8.21
N LYS A 119 0.20 13.80 8.33
CA LYS A 119 -0.31 14.32 9.60
C LYS A 119 -0.50 13.22 10.64
N PHE A 120 -1.08 12.08 10.23
CA PHE A 120 -1.26 10.91 11.09
C PHE A 120 0.08 10.40 11.62
N ILE A 121 1.10 10.27 10.75
CA ILE A 121 2.43 9.82 11.15
C ILE A 121 3.06 10.81 12.13
N ILE A 122 3.05 12.10 11.84
CA ILE A 122 3.59 13.16 12.71
C ILE A 122 2.95 13.08 14.10
N LYS A 123 1.62 12.96 14.17
CA LYS A 123 0.89 12.82 15.43
C LYS A 123 1.26 11.55 16.18
N THR A 124 1.32 10.42 15.48
CA THR A 124 1.63 9.11 16.08
C THR A 124 3.06 9.07 16.64
N LEU A 125 4.01 9.67 15.92
CA LEU A 125 5.40 9.77 16.36
C LEU A 125 5.61 10.88 17.40
N ARG A 126 4.59 11.65 17.75
CA ARG A 126 4.70 12.84 18.63
C ARG A 126 5.81 13.78 18.16
N ALA A 127 5.89 14.02 16.85
CA ALA A 127 6.90 14.87 16.25
C ALA A 127 6.39 16.31 16.16
N ASN A 128 7.21 17.28 16.58
CA ASN A 128 6.87 18.70 16.42
C ASN A 128 7.32 19.20 15.04
N LEU A 129 6.57 18.82 13.99
CA LEU A 129 6.91 19.10 12.61
C LEU A 129 5.75 19.78 11.88
N LYS A 130 6.05 20.85 11.13
CA LYS A 130 5.14 21.45 10.15
C LYS A 130 5.39 20.84 8.78
N ILE A 131 4.31 20.55 8.04
CA ILE A 131 4.42 20.09 6.65
C ILE A 131 4.65 21.29 5.75
N LYS A 132 5.69 21.25 4.91
CA LYS A 132 5.90 22.15 3.79
C LYS A 132 5.66 21.41 2.49
N LEU A 133 4.94 22.02 1.55
CA LEU A 133 4.65 21.46 0.24
C LEU A 133 5.71 21.93 -0.77
N ASP A 134 6.24 21.01 -1.54
CA ASP A 134 7.12 21.31 -2.68
C ASP A 134 6.30 21.20 -3.98
N LEU A 135 5.70 22.32 -4.37
CA LEU A 135 4.87 22.40 -5.56
C LEU A 135 5.67 22.35 -6.88
N SER A 136 7.00 22.39 -6.82
CA SER A 136 7.84 22.17 -8.01
C SER A 136 7.85 20.70 -8.47
N LYS A 137 7.42 19.79 -7.60
CA LYS A 137 7.28 18.35 -7.89
C LYS A 137 5.85 18.03 -8.28
N PRO A 138 5.66 17.22 -9.33
CA PRO A 138 4.32 16.83 -9.75
C PRO A 138 3.62 15.97 -8.69
N ASP A 139 2.30 16.11 -8.62
CA ASP A 139 1.48 15.13 -7.96
C ASP A 139 1.50 13.80 -8.75
N GLY A 140 1.45 12.69 -8.04
CA GLY A 140 1.19 11.40 -8.67
C GLY A 140 -0.29 11.26 -9.10
N THR A 141 -0.69 10.08 -9.56
CA THR A 141 -2.09 9.77 -9.92
C THR A 141 -3.05 10.31 -8.86
N PRO A 142 -4.07 11.11 -9.21
CA PRO A 142 -4.94 11.80 -8.24
C PRO A 142 -5.64 10.86 -7.27
N ARG A 143 -6.06 9.68 -7.77
CA ARG A 143 -6.78 8.70 -6.96
C ARG A 143 -6.39 7.27 -7.37
N LYS A 144 -6.05 6.43 -6.38
CA LYS A 144 -5.85 4.99 -6.54
C LYS A 144 -6.67 4.26 -5.49
N ILE A 145 -7.83 3.78 -5.89
CA ILE A 145 -8.72 2.90 -5.12
C ILE A 145 -9.18 1.79 -6.05
N ILE A 146 -9.41 0.62 -5.51
CA ILE A 146 -9.95 -0.52 -6.26
C ILE A 146 -11.32 -0.90 -5.74
N ASP A 147 -12.15 -1.43 -6.62
CA ASP A 147 -13.42 -2.02 -6.20
C ASP A 147 -13.18 -3.46 -5.72
N ALA A 148 -13.27 -3.67 -4.41
CA ALA A 148 -13.15 -4.96 -3.76
C ALA A 148 -14.53 -5.58 -3.40
N SER A 149 -15.61 -5.19 -4.10
CA SER A 149 -16.97 -5.69 -3.85
C SER A 149 -17.08 -7.21 -4.01
N ILE A 150 -16.37 -7.78 -5.00
CA ILE A 150 -16.31 -9.22 -5.23
C ILE A 150 -15.72 -9.95 -4.02
N ALA A 151 -14.60 -9.48 -3.47
CA ALA A 151 -14.01 -10.07 -2.29
C ALA A 151 -14.98 -10.04 -1.09
N ARG A 152 -15.65 -8.91 -0.89
CA ARG A 152 -16.68 -8.77 0.16
C ARG A 152 -17.88 -9.69 -0.07
N LYS A 153 -18.36 -9.82 -1.31
CA LYS A 153 -19.44 -10.75 -1.68
C LYS A 153 -19.11 -12.20 -1.31
N TYR A 154 -17.84 -12.60 -1.46
CA TYR A 154 -17.36 -13.92 -1.03
C TYR A 154 -17.10 -14.02 0.47
N GLY A 155 -17.32 -12.95 1.24
CA GLY A 155 -17.19 -12.93 2.71
C GLY A 155 -15.83 -12.48 3.24
N TRP A 156 -14.88 -12.12 2.36
CA TRP A 156 -13.58 -11.63 2.80
C TRP A 156 -13.57 -10.10 3.01
N LYS A 157 -12.92 -9.67 4.07
CA LYS A 157 -12.61 -8.25 4.36
C LYS A 157 -11.31 -8.15 5.16
N PRO A 158 -10.55 -7.05 5.02
CA PRO A 158 -9.36 -6.83 5.83
C PRO A 158 -9.73 -6.69 7.31
N LYS A 159 -8.85 -7.16 8.18
CA LYS A 159 -9.03 -7.22 9.64
C LYS A 159 -8.23 -6.14 10.37
N ILE A 160 -7.09 -5.71 9.79
CA ILE A 160 -6.15 -4.83 10.44
C ILE A 160 -6.48 -3.36 10.13
N VAL A 161 -6.86 -2.61 11.16
CA VAL A 161 -7.06 -1.16 11.01
C VAL A 161 -5.73 -0.44 10.83
N PHE A 162 -5.73 0.65 10.04
CA PHE A 162 -4.52 1.37 9.64
C PHE A 162 -3.61 1.76 10.82
N LYS A 163 -4.18 2.23 11.93
CA LYS A 163 -3.42 2.61 13.13
C LYS A 163 -2.60 1.44 13.69
N ASN A 164 -3.18 0.25 13.78
CA ASN A 164 -2.51 -0.92 14.34
C ASN A 164 -1.41 -1.43 13.40
N GLY A 165 -1.73 -1.58 12.11
CA GLY A 165 -0.75 -1.96 11.10
C GLY A 165 0.41 -0.97 10.99
N PHE A 166 0.12 0.33 11.07
CA PHE A 166 1.16 1.37 11.08
C PHE A 166 2.12 1.22 12.27
N ASN A 167 1.61 0.97 13.46
CA ASN A 167 2.46 0.78 14.65
C ASN A 167 3.43 -0.39 14.47
N LEU A 168 2.94 -1.52 13.94
CA LEU A 168 3.78 -2.69 13.63
C LEU A 168 4.84 -2.37 12.57
N THR A 169 4.44 -1.66 11.51
CA THR A 169 5.34 -1.20 10.46
C THR A 169 6.44 -0.27 11.01
N TYR A 170 6.08 0.65 11.89
CA TYR A 170 7.04 1.57 12.49
C TYR A 170 8.01 0.88 13.45
N LEU A 171 7.53 -0.12 14.20
CA LEU A 171 8.41 -0.96 15.04
C LEU A 171 9.44 -1.73 14.21
N ASP A 172 9.04 -2.29 13.05
CA ASP A 172 9.96 -2.92 12.11
C ASP A 172 10.99 -1.93 11.56
N TYR A 173 10.53 -0.73 11.18
CA TYR A 173 11.44 0.33 10.75
C TYR A 173 12.50 0.67 11.79
N LEU A 174 12.09 0.83 13.06
CA LEU A 174 13.03 1.11 14.16
C LEU A 174 14.06 0.00 14.34
N LYS A 175 13.65 -1.27 14.26
CA LYS A 175 14.59 -2.40 14.32
C LYS A 175 15.60 -2.34 13.17
N LYS A 176 15.17 -2.04 11.96
CA LYS A 176 16.05 -1.96 10.78
C LYS A 176 17.07 -0.83 10.83
N ILE A 177 16.74 0.31 11.43
CA ILE A 177 17.69 1.41 11.57
C ILE A 177 18.66 1.24 12.73
N ASN A 178 18.26 0.51 13.80
CA ASN A 178 19.13 0.24 14.94
C ASN A 178 20.11 -0.91 14.68
N ASN A 179 19.85 -1.76 13.68
CA ASN A 179 20.72 -2.87 13.29
C ASN A 179 21.69 -2.49 12.15
N LYS A 180 21.74 -1.22 11.75
CA LYS A 180 22.71 -0.65 10.80
C LYS A 180 23.75 0.17 11.54
#